data_63be6a66a356a004482afc45c291a344
#
_entry.id   63be6a66a356a004482afc45c291a344
#
_cell.length_a   1.000
_cell.length_b   1.000
_cell.length_c   1.000
_cell.angle_alpha   90.00
_cell.angle_beta   90.00
_cell.angle_gamma   90.00
#
_symmetry.space_group_name_H-M   'P 1'
#
loop_
_entity.id
_entity.type
_entity.pdbx_description
1 polymer ?
#
loop_
_entity_poly.entity_id
_entity_poly.type
_entity_poly.pdbx_seq_one_letter_code
_entity_poly.pdbx_strand_id
1 'polypeptide(L)'
;NQHTLSDYRGRKVVLYFYPRDNTPACTNQAKAFRDAIESFHAQDIVILGISRDTVASHEKFVTKHDLPFILLSDTDETVCHLYDVLKEKNMYGKKAIGIERSTFLIDEEGFITKIYRKVKVAGHIEDILENCTL
;
A
#
# COMPACT_ATOMS: atom_id res chain seq x y z
N ASN A 1 -11.79 -10.37 8.67
CA ASN A 1 -10.50 -10.85 9.17
C ASN A 1 -9.63 -9.67 9.58
N GLN A 2 -9.08 -9.76 10.76
CA GLN A 2 -8.13 -8.77 11.25
C GLN A 2 -6.71 -9.20 10.93
N HIS A 3 -5.89 -8.27 10.50
CA HIS A 3 -4.48 -8.51 10.22
C HIS A 3 -3.64 -7.57 11.09
N THR A 4 -2.63 -8.11 11.72
CA THR A 4 -1.68 -7.34 12.52
C THR A 4 -0.32 -7.43 11.87
N LEU A 5 0.39 -6.30 11.81
CA LEU A 5 1.70 -6.27 11.17
C LEU A 5 2.68 -7.30 11.78
N SER A 6 2.58 -7.52 13.10
CA SER A 6 3.41 -8.52 13.78
C SER A 6 3.19 -9.95 13.28
N ASP A 7 2.05 -10.23 12.63
CA ASP A 7 1.78 -11.55 12.04
C ASP A 7 2.73 -11.87 10.89
N TYR A 8 3.40 -10.85 10.35
CA TYR A 8 4.31 -10.99 9.20
C TYR A 8 5.79 -10.97 9.60
N ARG A 9 6.10 -10.98 10.89
CA ARG A 9 7.50 -11.08 11.33
C ARG A 9 8.13 -12.36 10.77
N GLY A 10 9.38 -12.25 10.35
CA GLY A 10 10.08 -13.32 9.65
C GLY A 10 9.99 -13.19 8.13
N ARG A 11 9.21 -12.24 7.64
CA ARG A 11 9.06 -11.95 6.20
C ARG A 11 9.20 -10.46 5.97
N LYS A 12 9.73 -10.10 4.80
CA LYS A 12 9.76 -8.69 4.37
C LYS A 12 8.35 -8.28 3.93
N VAL A 13 7.97 -7.05 4.24
CA VAL A 13 6.65 -6.50 3.89
C VAL A 13 6.82 -5.21 3.11
N VAL A 14 6.09 -5.09 2.02
CA VAL A 14 5.86 -3.83 1.33
C VAL A 14 4.47 -3.36 1.73
N LEU A 15 4.41 -2.31 2.53
CA LEU A 15 3.16 -1.74 3.02
C LEU A 15 2.93 -0.43 2.28
N TYR A 16 1.88 -0.37 1.45
CA TYR A 16 1.63 0.86 0.71
C TYR A 16 0.26 1.44 1.05
N PHE A 17 0.23 2.76 1.21
CA PHE A 17 -0.98 3.53 1.46
C PHE A 17 -1.40 4.22 0.18
N TYR A 18 -2.68 4.14 -0.16
CA TYR A 18 -3.22 4.78 -1.35
C TYR A 18 -4.55 5.47 -1.03
N PRO A 19 -4.87 6.54 -1.76
CA PRO A 19 -6.03 7.36 -1.40
C PRO A 19 -7.38 6.66 -1.49
N ARG A 20 -7.63 5.87 -2.55
CA ARG A 20 -8.97 5.35 -2.76
C ARG A 20 -9.04 4.26 -3.83
N ASP A 21 -9.84 3.21 -3.56
CA ASP A 21 -10.14 2.17 -4.54
C ASP A 21 -10.76 2.75 -5.81
N ASN A 22 -10.52 2.11 -6.94
CA ASN A 22 -11.12 2.43 -8.24
C ASN A 22 -10.80 3.81 -8.81
N THR A 23 -9.84 4.53 -8.26
CA THR A 23 -9.31 5.73 -8.91
C THR A 23 -8.21 5.32 -9.91
N PRO A 24 -7.96 6.11 -10.98
CA PRO A 24 -7.03 5.69 -12.03
C PRO A 24 -5.62 5.37 -11.54
N ALA A 25 -5.01 6.27 -10.76
CA ALA A 25 -3.65 6.06 -10.28
C ALA A 25 -3.55 4.89 -9.29
N CYS A 26 -4.54 4.74 -8.40
CA CYS A 26 -4.57 3.64 -7.44
C CYS A 26 -4.78 2.30 -8.15
N THR A 27 -5.60 2.26 -9.18
CA THR A 27 -5.81 1.09 -10.00
C THR A 27 -4.52 0.69 -10.73
N ASN A 28 -3.83 1.68 -11.32
CA ASN A 28 -2.56 1.42 -12.01
C ASN A 28 -1.50 0.91 -11.04
N GLN A 29 -1.43 1.47 -9.84
CA GLN A 29 -0.49 1.01 -8.82
C GLN A 29 -0.77 -0.43 -8.40
N ALA A 30 -2.04 -0.77 -8.13
CA ALA A 30 -2.44 -2.12 -7.74
C ALA A 30 -2.12 -3.12 -8.85
N LYS A 31 -2.40 -2.77 -10.10
CA LYS A 31 -2.10 -3.63 -11.25
C LYS A 31 -0.60 -3.81 -11.45
N ALA A 32 0.20 -2.77 -11.19
CA ALA A 32 1.65 -2.86 -11.28
C ALA A 32 2.21 -3.82 -10.22
N PHE A 33 1.70 -3.78 -8.99
CA PHE A 33 2.06 -4.77 -7.97
C PHE A 33 1.63 -6.17 -8.38
N ARG A 34 0.40 -6.30 -8.88
CA ARG A 34 -0.12 -7.59 -9.36
C ARG A 34 0.79 -8.20 -10.42
N ASP A 35 1.17 -7.41 -11.41
CA ASP A 35 1.98 -7.89 -12.54
C ASP A 35 3.40 -8.26 -12.11
N ALA A 36 3.89 -7.72 -11.01
CA ALA A 36 5.21 -8.00 -10.46
C ALA A 36 5.19 -9.00 -9.29
N ILE A 37 4.03 -9.60 -8.98
CA ILE A 37 3.85 -10.39 -7.76
C ILE A 37 4.81 -11.58 -7.67
N GLU A 38 5.13 -12.22 -8.78
CA GLU A 38 6.05 -13.35 -8.78
C GLU A 38 7.45 -12.94 -8.36
N SER A 39 7.90 -11.75 -8.77
CA SER A 39 9.19 -11.21 -8.36
C SER A 39 9.25 -10.97 -6.85
N PHE A 40 8.16 -10.47 -6.26
CA PHE A 40 8.08 -10.28 -4.81
C PHE A 40 8.02 -11.61 -4.08
N HIS A 41 7.22 -12.55 -4.54
CA HIS A 41 7.09 -13.88 -3.91
C HIS A 41 8.40 -14.66 -3.99
N ALA A 42 9.17 -14.50 -5.07
CA ALA A 42 10.47 -15.16 -5.22
C ALA A 42 11.46 -14.72 -4.14
N GLN A 43 11.27 -13.54 -3.55
CA GLN A 43 12.09 -12.99 -2.48
C GLN A 43 11.41 -13.10 -1.11
N ASP A 44 10.30 -13.82 -1.03
CA ASP A 44 9.49 -13.98 0.18
C ASP A 44 9.01 -12.62 0.75
N ILE A 45 8.58 -11.74 -0.13
CA ILE A 45 8.07 -10.41 0.23
C ILE A 45 6.55 -10.41 0.15
N VAL A 46 5.90 -9.94 1.22
CA VAL A 46 4.44 -9.78 1.29
C VAL A 46 4.07 -8.36 0.91
N ILE A 47 3.02 -8.21 0.11
CA ILE A 47 2.49 -6.88 -0.26
C ILE A 47 1.18 -6.67 0.47
N LEU A 48 1.07 -5.56 1.18
CA LEU A 48 -0.15 -5.14 1.87
C LEU A 48 -0.50 -3.72 1.43
N GLY A 49 -1.73 -3.53 0.93
CA GLY A 49 -2.23 -2.21 0.59
C GLY A 49 -3.20 -1.72 1.66
N ILE A 50 -3.19 -0.43 1.96
CA ILE A 50 -4.08 0.17 2.95
C ILE A 50 -4.73 1.43 2.38
N SER A 51 -6.03 1.55 2.58
CA SER A 51 -6.76 2.80 2.35
C SER A 51 -7.86 2.94 3.39
N ARG A 52 -8.61 4.04 3.33
CA ARG A 52 -9.76 4.27 4.22
C ARG A 52 -11.04 3.68 3.67
N ASP A 53 -10.98 2.97 2.55
CA ASP A 53 -12.14 2.32 1.96
C ASP A 53 -12.62 1.15 2.83
N THR A 54 -13.88 0.77 2.65
CA THR A 54 -14.48 -0.33 3.41
C THR A 54 -13.99 -1.68 2.91
N VAL A 55 -14.18 -2.71 3.74
CA VAL A 55 -13.89 -4.11 3.34
C VAL A 55 -14.68 -4.48 2.08
N ALA A 56 -15.95 -4.07 2.00
CA ALA A 56 -16.79 -4.35 0.83
C ALA A 56 -16.21 -3.72 -0.44
N SER A 57 -15.72 -2.48 -0.36
CA SER A 57 -15.06 -1.81 -1.48
C SER A 57 -13.81 -2.57 -1.92
N HIS A 58 -12.97 -2.97 -0.96
CA HIS A 58 -11.75 -3.74 -1.26
C HIS A 58 -12.06 -5.08 -1.91
N GLU A 59 -13.09 -5.78 -1.47
CA GLU A 59 -13.48 -7.06 -2.07
C GLU A 59 -13.84 -6.91 -3.55
N LYS A 60 -14.59 -5.87 -3.88
CA LYS A 60 -14.94 -5.56 -5.26
C LYS A 60 -13.70 -5.20 -6.09
N PHE A 61 -12.81 -4.41 -5.52
CA PHE A 61 -11.59 -3.97 -6.19
C PHE A 61 -10.66 -5.15 -6.47
N VAL A 62 -10.46 -6.03 -5.48
CA VAL A 62 -9.66 -7.25 -5.62
C VAL A 62 -10.24 -8.15 -6.71
N THR A 63 -11.56 -8.37 -6.70
CA THR A 63 -12.22 -9.23 -7.67
C THR A 63 -12.12 -8.65 -9.08
N LYS A 64 -12.37 -7.36 -9.22
CA LYS A 64 -12.38 -6.70 -10.53
C LYS A 64 -11.02 -6.75 -11.22
N HIS A 65 -9.93 -6.67 -10.46
CA HIS A 65 -8.58 -6.58 -11.01
C HIS A 65 -7.71 -7.80 -10.71
N ASP A 66 -8.29 -8.87 -10.14
CA ASP A 66 -7.55 -10.09 -9.81
C ASP A 66 -6.30 -9.80 -8.98
N LEU A 67 -6.45 -9.05 -7.90
CA LEU A 67 -5.30 -8.68 -7.06
C LEU A 67 -4.89 -9.85 -6.16
N PRO A 68 -3.65 -10.35 -6.26
CA PRO A 68 -3.20 -11.52 -5.49
C PRO A 68 -2.60 -11.17 -4.13
N PHE A 69 -2.94 -10.01 -3.60
CA PHE A 69 -2.42 -9.55 -2.31
C PHE A 69 -3.56 -8.94 -1.49
N ILE A 70 -3.26 -8.69 -0.22
CA ILE A 70 -4.27 -8.25 0.76
C ILE A 70 -4.41 -6.74 0.76
N LEU A 71 -5.66 -6.27 0.74
CA LEU A 71 -5.98 -4.86 0.98
C LEU A 71 -6.64 -4.74 2.35
N LEU A 72 -6.12 -3.82 3.15
CA LEU A 72 -6.58 -3.57 4.52
C LEU A 72 -7.42 -2.30 4.57
N SER A 73 -8.52 -2.36 5.34
CA SER A 73 -9.42 -1.22 5.53
C SER A 73 -9.05 -0.49 6.82
N ASP A 74 -8.75 0.80 6.71
CA ASP A 74 -8.44 1.65 7.85
C ASP A 74 -9.48 2.76 7.95
N THR A 75 -10.76 2.35 8.09
CA THR A 75 -11.89 3.28 8.08
C THR A 75 -11.87 4.28 9.23
N ASP A 76 -11.26 3.92 10.36
CA ASP A 76 -11.12 4.81 11.51
C ASP A 76 -9.82 5.62 11.49
N GLU A 77 -9.01 5.46 10.45
CA GLU A 77 -7.76 6.20 10.22
C GLU A 77 -6.66 5.96 11.26
N THR A 78 -6.79 4.95 12.11
CA THR A 78 -5.81 4.65 13.16
C THR A 78 -4.42 4.40 12.58
N VAL A 79 -4.32 3.51 11.60
CA VAL A 79 -3.04 3.16 10.98
C VAL A 79 -2.52 4.31 10.14
N CYS A 80 -3.40 5.02 9.43
CA CYS A 80 -3.01 6.20 8.67
C CYS A 80 -2.36 7.26 9.55
N HIS A 81 -2.88 7.49 10.76
CA HIS A 81 -2.27 8.42 11.71
C HIS A 81 -0.92 7.91 12.22
N LEU A 82 -0.83 6.62 12.53
CA LEU A 82 0.42 6.02 13.02
C LEU A 82 1.57 6.20 12.02
N TYR A 83 1.28 6.12 10.73
CA TYR A 83 2.29 6.22 9.68
C TYR A 83 2.41 7.63 9.10
N ASP A 84 1.65 8.58 9.62
CA ASP A 84 1.67 9.99 9.21
C ASP A 84 1.47 10.17 7.70
N VAL A 85 0.46 9.51 7.15
CA VAL A 85 0.14 9.58 5.72
C VAL A 85 -1.05 10.47 5.39
N LEU A 86 -1.74 11.01 6.41
CA LEU A 86 -2.87 11.91 6.19
C LEU A 86 -2.36 13.34 6.02
N LYS A 87 -2.68 13.95 4.89
CA LYS A 87 -2.23 15.29 4.56
C LYS A 87 -3.40 16.12 4.05
N GLU A 88 -3.33 17.42 4.31
CA GLU A 88 -4.30 18.36 3.78
C GLU A 88 -4.08 18.51 2.27
N LYS A 89 -5.14 18.35 1.51
CA LYS A 89 -5.14 18.50 0.06
C LYS A 89 -6.11 19.60 -0.34
N ASN A 90 -5.71 20.41 -1.30
CA ASN A 90 -6.57 21.44 -1.87
C ASN A 90 -7.15 20.93 -3.18
N MET A 91 -8.46 20.70 -3.23
CA MET A 91 -9.15 20.23 -4.42
C MET A 91 -10.27 21.20 -4.78
N TYR A 92 -10.15 21.82 -5.94
CA TYR A 92 -11.15 22.78 -6.44
C TYR A 92 -11.45 23.91 -5.43
N GLY A 93 -10.42 24.43 -4.78
CA GLY A 93 -10.56 25.50 -3.80
C GLY A 93 -11.04 25.05 -2.42
N LYS A 94 -11.28 23.76 -2.22
CA LYS A 94 -11.69 23.19 -0.93
C LYS A 94 -10.53 22.39 -0.34
N LYS A 95 -10.35 22.53 0.96
CA LYS A 95 -9.35 21.78 1.71
C LYS A 95 -9.97 20.49 2.24
N ALA A 96 -9.28 19.38 2.03
CA ALA A 96 -9.71 18.07 2.53
C ALA A 96 -8.49 17.29 3.02
N ILE A 97 -8.71 16.40 3.99
CA ILE A 97 -7.67 15.51 4.47
C ILE A 97 -7.74 14.21 3.68
N GLY A 98 -6.63 13.83 3.06
CA GLY A 98 -6.55 12.60 2.29
C GLY A 98 -5.23 11.89 2.51
N ILE A 99 -5.17 10.62 2.08
CA ILE A 99 -3.94 9.84 2.15
C ILE A 99 -2.96 10.34 1.11
N GLU A 100 -1.76 10.72 1.56
CA GLU A 100 -0.62 10.94 0.67
C GLU A 100 -0.05 9.58 0.31
N ARG A 101 0.00 9.25 -0.99
CA ARG A 101 0.49 7.96 -1.46
C ARG A 101 1.89 7.71 -0.92
N SER A 102 2.04 6.64 -0.13
CA SER A 102 3.28 6.35 0.58
C SER A 102 3.53 4.84 0.59
N THR A 103 4.79 4.45 0.60
CA THR A 103 5.19 3.04 0.69
C THR A 103 6.26 2.89 1.74
N PHE A 104 6.15 1.86 2.54
CA PHE A 104 7.08 1.55 3.63
C PHE A 104 7.64 0.15 3.40
N LEU A 105 8.97 0.03 3.38
CA LEU A 105 9.62 -1.27 3.31
C LEU A 105 9.96 -1.70 4.73
N ILE A 106 9.52 -2.90 5.11
CA ILE A 106 9.64 -3.42 6.48
C ILE A 106 10.42 -4.72 6.42
N ASP A 107 11.43 -4.86 7.26
CA ASP A 107 12.28 -6.05 7.29
C ASP A 107 11.64 -7.20 8.10
N GLU A 108 12.33 -8.34 8.17
CA GLU A 108 11.84 -9.53 8.85
C GLU A 108 11.67 -9.33 10.37
N GLU A 109 12.35 -8.36 10.94
CA GLU A 109 12.26 -8.03 12.37
C GLU A 109 11.16 -7.02 12.67
N GLY A 110 10.51 -6.49 11.63
CA GLY A 110 9.43 -5.52 11.78
C GLY A 110 9.87 -4.07 11.78
N PHE A 111 11.13 -3.79 11.42
CA PHE A 111 11.62 -2.42 11.34
C PHE A 111 11.44 -1.83 9.94
N ILE A 112 11.07 -0.55 9.88
CA ILE A 112 10.97 0.18 8.62
C ILE A 112 12.39 0.49 8.13
N THR A 113 12.73 0.01 6.95
CA THR A 113 14.06 0.22 6.36
C THR A 113 14.09 1.33 5.32
N LYS A 114 12.94 1.64 4.72
CA LYS A 114 12.84 2.73 3.75
C LYS A 114 11.42 3.25 3.69
N ILE A 115 11.29 4.57 3.47
CA ILE A 115 10.01 5.25 3.34
C ILE A 115 10.00 6.00 2.01
N TYR A 116 8.93 5.79 1.23
CA TYR A 116 8.66 6.56 0.03
C TYR A 116 7.42 7.42 0.30
N ARG A 117 7.55 8.73 0.18
CA ARG A 117 6.43 9.65 0.31
C ARG A 117 6.15 10.34 -1.01
N LYS A 118 4.92 10.82 -1.20
CA LYS A 118 4.47 11.47 -2.44
C LYS A 118 4.79 10.61 -3.66
N VAL A 119 4.45 9.33 -3.58
CA VAL A 119 4.81 8.34 -4.57
C VAL A 119 4.18 8.66 -5.93
N LYS A 120 5.00 8.57 -6.97
CA LYS A 120 4.55 8.53 -8.36
C LYS A 120 4.48 7.08 -8.79
N VAL A 121 3.37 6.67 -9.38
CA VAL A 121 3.15 5.25 -9.71
C VAL A 121 4.14 4.75 -10.77
N ALA A 122 4.44 5.56 -11.76
CA ALA A 122 5.37 5.17 -12.83
C ALA A 122 6.77 4.91 -12.28
N GLY A 123 7.31 3.71 -12.52
CA GLY A 123 8.65 3.32 -12.10
C GLY A 123 8.80 2.95 -10.63
N HIS A 124 7.72 3.06 -9.85
CA HIS A 124 7.79 2.83 -8.41
C HIS A 124 8.06 1.37 -8.05
N ILE A 125 7.44 0.44 -8.78
CA ILE A 125 7.59 -0.99 -8.50
C ILE A 125 9.03 -1.43 -8.73
N GLU A 126 9.65 -1.00 -9.81
CA GLU A 126 11.05 -1.29 -10.13
C GLU A 126 11.98 -0.75 -9.05
N ASP A 127 11.71 0.46 -8.56
CA ASP A 127 12.47 1.08 -7.48
C ASP A 127 12.38 0.27 -6.19
N ILE A 128 11.16 -0.17 -5.83
CA ILE A 128 10.95 -1.01 -4.66
C ILE A 128 11.73 -2.32 -4.79
N LEU A 129 11.63 -2.99 -5.94
CA LEU A 129 12.31 -4.27 -6.16
C LEU A 129 13.83 -4.13 -6.01
N GLU A 130 14.42 -3.05 -6.52
CA GLU A 130 15.86 -2.77 -6.33
C GLU A 130 16.22 -2.65 -4.85
N ASN A 131 15.39 -1.97 -4.07
CA ASN A 131 15.70 -1.68 -2.67
C ASN A 131 15.37 -2.83 -1.72
N CYS A 132 14.46 -3.72 -2.09
CA CYS A 132 14.12 -4.88 -1.27
C CYS A 132 15.15 -6.00 -1.35
N THR A 133 16.00 -6.01 -2.36
CA THR A 133 17.02 -7.05 -2.54
C THR A 133 18.31 -6.79 -1.78
N LEU A 134 18.44 -5.62 -1.19
CA LEU A 134 19.68 -5.23 -0.48
C LEU A 134 19.71 -5.67 0.97
#